data_d15cee9cfb2061d00bb3fb09094b9e39
#
_entry.id   d15cee9cfb2061d00bb3fb09094b9e39
#
_cell.length_a   1.000
_cell.length_b   1.000
_cell.length_c   1.000
_cell.angle_alpha   90.00
_cell.angle_beta   90.00
_cell.angle_gamma   90.00
#
_symmetry.space_group_name_H-M   'P 1'
#
loop_
_entity.id
_entity.type
_entity.pdbx_description
1 polymer ?
#
loop_
_entity_poly.entity_id
_entity_poly.type
_entity_poly.pdbx_seq_one_letter_code
_entity_poly.pdbx_strand_id
1 'polypeptide(L)'
;LISIGGSPGYRGMQYPDALFPSGLRVLLPEDSPRVASEDEFRFGYLIRISEDAVMEGHKDGRYKATHLRYPMIYGPRQPIPCEWWVVKRILDKRSSIVLPDSGLTIITRGYAENMAEAVLLTVDQGERASGKIYNCGDDHQLTMAQWVQVIARAMNSTMEIISIPVEYATPSRDMMIGRKHSNHLHYDTYAMRSELGYKDKIPVLEAFNRTVEWYMSNPPSLNKATESNLAQHYNDEDKLIKINVEIIQKYEKLSLANAVFKHAYAHPKKPGDTKDHLGR
;
A
#
# COMPACT_ATOMS: atom_id res chain seq x y z
N LEU A 1 18.54 14.82 -16.34
CA LEU A 1 18.22 14.89 -14.91
C LEU A 1 17.13 13.88 -14.61
N ILE A 2 17.34 13.02 -13.60
CA ILE A 2 16.29 12.15 -13.06
C ILE A 2 16.03 12.64 -11.65
N SER A 3 14.78 12.91 -11.34
CA SER A 3 14.35 13.32 -10.01
C SER A 3 13.34 12.33 -9.42
N ILE A 4 13.29 12.25 -8.11
CA ILE A 4 12.42 11.35 -7.38
C ILE A 4 11.55 12.17 -6.44
N GLY A 5 10.25 11.97 -6.53
CA GLY A 5 9.24 12.49 -5.61
C GLY A 5 8.42 11.34 -5.02
N GLY A 6 7.21 11.62 -4.55
CA GLY A 6 6.42 10.59 -3.90
C GLY A 6 4.92 10.88 -3.82
N SER A 7 4.21 9.89 -3.31
CA SER A 7 2.75 9.89 -3.15
C SER A 7 2.16 11.08 -2.39
N PRO A 8 2.82 11.71 -1.42
CA PRO A 8 2.20 12.82 -0.69
C PRO A 8 1.85 14.03 -1.57
N GLY A 9 2.43 14.14 -2.77
CA GLY A 9 2.08 15.17 -3.73
C GLY A 9 0.66 15.04 -4.31
N TYR A 10 0.04 13.87 -4.24
CA TYR A 10 -1.34 13.67 -4.70
C TYR A 10 -2.37 14.22 -3.70
N ARG A 11 -3.30 15.03 -4.22
CA ARG A 11 -4.44 15.53 -3.45
C ARG A 11 -5.33 14.38 -3.02
N GLY A 12 -5.80 14.38 -1.77
CA GLY A 12 -6.61 13.30 -1.22
C GLY A 12 -5.81 12.11 -0.65
N MET A 13 -4.48 12.08 -0.82
CA MET A 13 -3.65 11.02 -0.23
C MET A 13 -3.69 11.07 1.31
N GLN A 14 -3.56 12.25 1.89
CA GLN A 14 -3.60 12.45 3.35
C GLN A 14 -5.01 12.74 3.85
N TYR A 15 -5.78 13.51 3.09
CA TYR A 15 -7.13 13.96 3.41
C TYR A 15 -8.08 13.57 2.28
N PRO A 16 -8.69 12.37 2.34
CA PRO A 16 -9.52 11.84 1.24
C PRO A 16 -10.68 12.77 0.85
N ASP A 17 -11.26 13.47 1.82
CA ASP A 17 -12.39 14.38 1.63
C ASP A 17 -12.01 15.69 0.88
N ALA A 18 -10.73 15.89 0.59
CA ALA A 18 -10.30 16.94 -0.34
C ALA A 18 -10.74 16.66 -1.79
N LEU A 19 -11.25 15.46 -2.06
CA LEU A 19 -11.79 15.01 -3.35
C LEU A 19 -13.26 14.64 -3.24
N PHE A 20 -13.96 14.68 -4.36
CA PHE A 20 -15.31 14.14 -4.51
C PHE A 20 -15.41 13.22 -5.75
N PRO A 21 -15.86 11.97 -5.62
CA PRO A 21 -16.07 11.24 -4.35
C PRO A 21 -14.82 11.19 -3.48
N SER A 22 -15.00 11.01 -2.15
CA SER A 22 -13.87 10.95 -1.21
C SER A 22 -12.91 9.82 -1.55
N GLY A 23 -11.60 10.12 -1.50
CA GLY A 23 -10.54 9.17 -1.78
C GLY A 23 -9.92 9.30 -3.16
N LEU A 24 -8.79 8.65 -3.34
CA LEU A 24 -8.07 8.62 -4.62
C LEU A 24 -8.73 7.67 -5.62
N ARG A 25 -8.56 7.94 -6.89
CA ARG A 25 -8.94 7.00 -7.96
C ARG A 25 -8.16 5.69 -7.81
N VAL A 26 -8.82 4.59 -8.15
CA VAL A 26 -8.20 3.25 -8.23
C VAL A 26 -8.37 2.75 -9.68
N LEU A 27 -7.33 2.66 -10.46
CA LEU A 27 -5.91 2.99 -10.24
C LEU A 27 -5.68 4.50 -10.28
N LEU A 28 -4.64 5.00 -9.59
CA LEU A 28 -4.27 6.41 -9.51
C LEU A 28 -3.28 6.77 -10.64
N PRO A 29 -3.70 7.47 -11.70
CA PRO A 29 -2.81 7.85 -12.81
C PRO A 29 -2.00 9.12 -12.50
N GLU A 30 -0.97 9.37 -13.30
CA GLU A 30 -0.05 10.50 -13.14
C GLU A 30 -0.71 11.87 -13.28
N ASP A 31 -1.80 11.96 -14.03
CA ASP A 31 -2.58 13.21 -14.26
C ASP A 31 -3.57 13.52 -13.13
N SER A 32 -3.60 12.71 -12.07
CA SER A 32 -4.47 12.95 -10.93
C SER A 32 -4.18 14.27 -10.23
N PRO A 33 -5.21 14.89 -9.61
CA PRO A 33 -5.03 16.14 -8.89
C PRO A 33 -3.92 16.09 -7.85
N ARG A 34 -3.12 17.16 -7.80
CA ARG A 34 -2.03 17.32 -6.83
C ARG A 34 -2.43 18.32 -5.75
N VAL A 35 -1.79 18.26 -4.59
CA VAL A 35 -1.99 19.20 -3.47
C VAL A 35 -1.93 20.65 -3.96
N ALA A 36 -2.97 21.43 -3.67
CA ALA A 36 -3.12 22.77 -4.26
C ALA A 36 -2.28 23.84 -3.52
N SER A 37 -2.20 23.76 -2.19
CA SER A 37 -1.53 24.77 -1.38
C SER A 37 -0.83 24.18 -0.16
N GLU A 38 0.02 24.98 0.47
CA GLU A 38 0.69 24.61 1.72
C GLU A 38 -0.30 24.40 2.86
N ASP A 39 -1.39 25.18 2.90
CA ASP A 39 -2.43 25.08 3.93
C ASP A 39 -3.24 23.78 3.81
N GLU A 40 -3.38 23.24 2.59
CA GLU A 40 -4.07 21.97 2.38
C GLU A 40 -3.26 20.79 2.97
N PHE A 41 -1.98 20.70 2.63
CA PHE A 41 -1.05 19.70 3.13
C PHE A 41 0.39 20.08 2.81
N ARG A 42 1.06 20.72 3.75
CA ARG A 42 2.40 21.29 3.56
C ARG A 42 3.40 20.32 2.94
N PHE A 43 3.53 19.11 3.46
CA PHE A 43 4.51 18.15 2.94
C PHE A 43 4.23 17.76 1.48
N GLY A 44 2.96 17.50 1.16
CA GLY A 44 2.55 17.20 -0.21
C GLY A 44 2.73 18.38 -1.15
N TYR A 45 2.47 19.60 -0.68
CA TYR A 45 2.73 20.82 -1.44
C TYR A 45 4.21 20.98 -1.79
N LEU A 46 5.12 20.78 -0.82
CA LEU A 46 6.56 20.86 -1.07
C LEU A 46 7.05 19.82 -2.09
N ILE A 47 6.51 18.59 -2.03
CA ILE A 47 6.79 17.56 -3.03
C ILE A 47 6.32 18.03 -4.42
N ARG A 48 5.10 18.56 -4.53
CA ARG A 48 4.56 19.07 -5.80
C ARG A 48 5.43 20.19 -6.39
N ILE A 49 5.76 21.22 -5.62
CA ILE A 49 6.54 22.35 -6.14
C ILE A 49 7.97 21.95 -6.52
N SER A 50 8.54 20.93 -5.85
CA SER A 50 9.85 20.38 -6.23
C SER A 50 9.77 19.66 -7.58
N GLU A 51 8.72 18.87 -7.82
CA GLU A 51 8.45 18.27 -9.13
C GLU A 51 8.25 19.33 -10.20
N ASP A 52 7.39 20.35 -9.93
CA ASP A 52 7.10 21.43 -10.85
C ASP A 52 8.39 22.17 -11.27
N ALA A 53 9.27 22.49 -10.32
CA ALA A 53 10.54 23.18 -10.60
C ALA A 53 11.48 22.36 -11.51
N VAL A 54 11.52 21.05 -11.32
CA VAL A 54 12.30 20.14 -12.19
C VAL A 54 11.71 20.11 -13.60
N MET A 55 10.41 19.97 -13.72
CA MET A 55 9.75 19.87 -15.02
C MET A 55 9.71 21.21 -15.76
N GLU A 56 9.67 22.34 -15.05
CA GLU A 56 9.85 23.67 -15.62
C GLU A 56 11.23 23.85 -16.24
N GLY A 57 12.28 23.42 -15.52
CA GLY A 57 13.65 23.46 -16.08
C GLY A 57 13.82 22.62 -17.33
N HIS A 58 13.07 21.52 -17.46
CA HIS A 58 12.99 20.77 -18.71
C HIS A 58 12.30 21.56 -19.83
N LYS A 59 11.13 22.17 -19.55
CA LYS A 59 10.39 22.98 -20.53
C LYS A 59 11.18 24.16 -21.04
N ASP A 60 11.97 24.79 -20.17
CA ASP A 60 12.84 25.92 -20.51
C ASP A 60 14.08 25.49 -21.31
N GLY A 61 14.26 24.19 -21.57
CA GLY A 61 15.43 23.68 -22.30
C GLY A 61 16.74 23.70 -21.52
N ARG A 62 16.70 23.94 -20.19
CA ARG A 62 17.90 23.92 -19.34
C ARG A 62 18.54 22.55 -19.23
N TYR A 63 17.73 21.50 -19.27
CA TYR A 63 18.12 20.09 -19.26
C TYR A 63 16.96 19.19 -19.68
N LYS A 64 17.25 17.96 -20.07
CA LYS A 64 16.25 16.90 -20.19
C LYS A 64 15.96 16.33 -18.79
N ALA A 65 14.70 16.21 -18.41
CA ALA A 65 14.30 15.66 -17.11
C ALA A 65 13.28 14.54 -17.25
N THR A 66 13.35 13.60 -16.31
CA THR A 66 12.32 12.61 -16.00
C THR A 66 12.05 12.65 -14.50
N HIS A 67 10.79 12.59 -14.10
CA HIS A 67 10.41 12.55 -12.70
C HIS A 67 9.75 11.21 -12.35
N LEU A 68 10.23 10.56 -11.30
CA LEU A 68 9.71 9.29 -10.79
C LEU A 68 8.96 9.52 -9.48
N ARG A 69 7.67 9.25 -9.45
CA ARG A 69 6.86 9.29 -8.23
C ARG A 69 6.92 7.94 -7.54
N TYR A 70 7.81 7.85 -6.57
CA TYR A 70 8.02 6.63 -5.81
C TYR A 70 6.88 6.36 -4.84
N PRO A 71 6.51 5.07 -4.66
CA PRO A 71 5.59 4.64 -3.63
C PRO A 71 6.31 4.52 -2.29
N MET A 72 5.69 3.84 -1.33
CA MET A 72 6.40 3.34 -0.14
C MET A 72 7.46 2.33 -0.57
N ILE A 73 8.73 2.69 -0.36
CA ILE A 73 9.86 1.80 -0.63
C ILE A 73 10.06 0.85 0.54
N TYR A 74 10.26 -0.43 0.23
CA TYR A 74 10.62 -1.46 1.22
C TYR A 74 11.89 -2.21 0.79
N GLY A 75 12.47 -2.94 1.71
CA GLY A 75 13.70 -3.69 1.49
C GLY A 75 14.80 -3.34 2.50
N PRO A 76 15.99 -3.88 2.32
CA PRO A 76 17.15 -3.56 3.14
C PRO A 76 17.40 -2.05 3.27
N ARG A 77 17.67 -1.58 4.49
CA ARG A 77 17.99 -0.18 4.80
C ARG A 77 16.86 0.83 4.58
N GLN A 78 15.60 0.38 4.49
CA GLN A 78 14.49 1.33 4.35
C GLN A 78 14.41 2.28 5.57
N PRO A 79 14.18 3.59 5.36
CA PRO A 79 14.21 4.58 6.44
C PRO A 79 12.96 4.52 7.34
N ILE A 80 11.84 4.05 6.83
CA ILE A 80 10.57 3.89 7.58
C ILE A 80 10.26 2.38 7.62
N PRO A 81 10.60 1.68 8.72
CA PRO A 81 10.60 0.23 8.78
C PRO A 81 9.19 -0.36 9.01
N CYS A 82 8.25 -0.13 8.09
CA CYS A 82 6.86 -0.61 8.23
C CYS A 82 6.79 -2.13 8.40
N GLU A 83 7.61 -2.88 7.66
CA GLU A 83 7.68 -4.35 7.70
C GLU A 83 8.20 -4.85 9.05
N TRP A 84 9.10 -4.09 9.67
CA TRP A 84 9.64 -4.42 10.98
C TRP A 84 8.56 -4.58 12.05
N TRP A 85 7.50 -3.79 11.99
CA TRP A 85 6.43 -3.89 13.00
C TRP A 85 5.69 -5.22 12.98
N VAL A 86 5.63 -5.90 11.84
CA VAL A 86 5.11 -7.26 11.74
C VAL A 86 6.16 -8.26 12.23
N VAL A 87 7.41 -8.14 11.74
CA VAL A 87 8.55 -8.97 12.17
C VAL A 87 8.68 -8.93 13.70
N LYS A 88 8.66 -7.74 14.28
CA LYS A 88 8.80 -7.53 15.74
C LYS A 88 7.68 -8.21 16.53
N ARG A 89 6.42 -8.15 16.07
CA ARG A 89 5.32 -8.87 16.72
C ARG A 89 5.55 -10.38 16.75
N ILE A 90 6.03 -10.95 15.65
CA ILE A 90 6.35 -12.39 15.58
C ILE A 90 7.51 -12.75 16.53
N LEU A 91 8.56 -11.93 16.56
CA LEU A 91 9.68 -12.12 17.50
C LEU A 91 9.23 -12.02 18.97
N ASP A 92 8.28 -11.15 19.25
CA ASP A 92 7.68 -11.00 20.59
C ASP A 92 6.58 -12.04 20.87
N LYS A 93 6.46 -13.07 19.99
CA LYS A 93 5.53 -14.20 20.14
C LYS A 93 4.06 -13.79 20.19
N ARG A 94 3.69 -12.69 19.54
CA ARG A 94 2.30 -12.35 19.36
C ARG A 94 1.70 -13.20 18.24
N SER A 95 0.50 -13.75 18.49
CA SER A 95 -0.21 -14.61 17.54
C SER A 95 -1.18 -13.85 16.64
N SER A 96 -1.47 -12.59 16.97
CA SER A 96 -2.45 -11.77 16.27
C SER A 96 -1.96 -10.33 16.10
N ILE A 97 -2.52 -9.64 15.12
CA ILE A 97 -2.28 -8.23 14.79
C ILE A 97 -3.61 -7.54 14.50
N VAL A 98 -3.79 -6.34 15.03
CA VAL A 98 -4.92 -5.49 14.69
C VAL A 98 -4.65 -4.79 13.36
N LEU A 99 -5.58 -4.91 12.41
CA LEU A 99 -5.55 -4.16 11.15
C LEU A 99 -6.86 -3.40 10.94
N PRO A 100 -6.81 -2.21 10.32
CA PRO A 100 -8.01 -1.49 9.94
C PRO A 100 -8.77 -2.26 8.86
N ASP A 101 -10.09 -2.38 9.02
CA ASP A 101 -11.00 -2.87 7.99
C ASP A 101 -10.50 -4.16 7.30
N SER A 102 -10.12 -5.15 8.11
CA SER A 102 -9.56 -6.44 7.69
C SER A 102 -8.23 -6.36 6.92
N GLY A 103 -7.59 -5.22 6.89
CA GLY A 103 -6.34 -5.01 6.14
C GLY A 103 -6.52 -5.11 4.62
N LEU A 104 -7.69 -4.80 4.08
CA LEU A 104 -7.96 -4.87 2.64
C LEU A 104 -7.42 -3.67 1.85
N THR A 105 -6.92 -2.66 2.54
CA THR A 105 -6.31 -1.49 1.88
C THR A 105 -5.05 -1.89 1.12
N ILE A 106 -4.95 -1.41 -0.13
CA ILE A 106 -3.72 -1.45 -0.93
C ILE A 106 -2.99 -0.12 -0.74
N ILE A 107 -1.71 -0.20 -0.37
CA ILE A 107 -0.78 0.92 -0.40
C ILE A 107 0.36 0.49 -1.31
N THR A 108 0.45 1.10 -2.49
CA THR A 108 1.48 0.76 -3.48
C THR A 108 2.85 0.78 -2.84
N ARG A 109 3.61 -0.28 -3.09
CA ARG A 109 4.96 -0.48 -2.61
C ARG A 109 5.92 -0.70 -3.77
N GLY A 110 7.17 -0.44 -3.53
CA GLY A 110 8.25 -0.74 -4.46
C GLY A 110 9.44 -1.31 -3.72
N TYR A 111 9.92 -2.47 -4.15
CA TYR A 111 11.15 -3.03 -3.61
C TYR A 111 12.35 -2.20 -4.06
N ALA A 112 13.28 -1.91 -3.16
CA ALA A 112 14.36 -0.96 -3.42
C ALA A 112 15.18 -1.30 -4.69
N GLU A 113 15.52 -2.57 -4.93
CA GLU A 113 16.24 -2.99 -6.14
C GLU A 113 15.39 -2.84 -7.41
N ASN A 114 14.07 -3.13 -7.34
CA ASN A 114 13.14 -2.93 -8.44
C ASN A 114 13.03 -1.44 -8.79
N MET A 115 12.97 -0.58 -7.77
CA MET A 115 12.89 0.87 -7.99
C MET A 115 14.21 1.46 -8.51
N ALA A 116 15.36 0.88 -8.15
CA ALA A 116 16.64 1.23 -8.76
C ALA A 116 16.66 0.86 -10.26
N GLU A 117 16.07 -0.29 -10.62
CA GLU A 117 15.93 -0.66 -12.04
C GLU A 117 15.07 0.34 -12.82
N ALA A 118 13.99 0.85 -12.23
CA ALA A 118 13.19 1.89 -12.87
C ALA A 118 14.03 3.14 -13.19
N VAL A 119 14.98 3.52 -12.31
CA VAL A 119 15.91 4.63 -12.59
C VAL A 119 16.84 4.28 -13.76
N LEU A 120 17.42 3.08 -13.77
CA LEU A 120 18.32 2.65 -14.86
C LEU A 120 17.60 2.64 -16.21
N LEU A 121 16.38 2.14 -16.26
CA LEU A 121 15.55 2.14 -17.47
C LEU A 121 15.27 3.56 -17.97
N THR A 122 15.09 4.55 -17.08
CA THR A 122 14.96 5.97 -17.52
C THR A 122 16.25 6.51 -18.11
N VAL A 123 17.42 6.01 -17.72
CA VAL A 123 18.70 6.35 -18.35
C VAL A 123 18.79 5.72 -19.73
N ASP A 124 18.51 4.41 -19.83
CA ASP A 124 18.59 3.65 -21.07
C ASP A 124 17.59 4.14 -22.13
N GLN A 125 16.40 4.55 -21.70
CA GLN A 125 15.33 5.10 -22.55
C GLN A 125 15.33 6.63 -22.60
N GLY A 126 16.49 7.28 -22.41
CA GLY A 126 16.63 8.71 -22.13
C GLY A 126 15.79 9.66 -23.00
N GLU A 127 15.74 9.43 -24.34
CA GLU A 127 14.91 10.26 -25.23
C GLU A 127 13.41 10.01 -25.00
N ARG A 128 13.00 8.76 -24.81
CA ARG A 128 11.60 8.37 -24.61
C ARG A 128 11.08 8.82 -23.25
N ALA A 129 11.95 8.77 -22.22
CA ALA A 129 11.65 9.18 -20.87
C ALA A 129 11.69 10.70 -20.66
N SER A 130 12.30 11.44 -21.58
CA SER A 130 12.51 12.89 -21.47
C SER A 130 11.17 13.64 -21.43
N GLY A 131 11.01 14.50 -20.42
CA GLY A 131 9.79 15.30 -20.19
C GLY A 131 8.64 14.51 -19.58
N LYS A 132 8.88 13.29 -19.13
CA LYS A 132 7.85 12.40 -18.58
C LYS A 132 7.88 12.35 -17.05
N ILE A 133 6.72 12.02 -16.50
CA ILE A 133 6.50 11.71 -15.09
C ILE A 133 5.93 10.30 -15.03
N TYR A 134 6.48 9.45 -14.18
CA TYR A 134 6.04 8.07 -14.02
C TYR A 134 5.69 7.74 -12.57
N ASN A 135 4.52 7.16 -12.36
CA ASN A 135 4.23 6.44 -11.14
C ASN A 135 5.04 5.15 -11.10
N CYS A 136 5.73 4.92 -9.99
CA CYS A 136 6.56 3.73 -9.80
C CYS A 136 5.93 2.78 -8.76
N GLY A 137 6.24 1.50 -8.88
CA GLY A 137 5.79 0.47 -7.94
C GLY A 137 6.07 -0.91 -8.49
N ASP A 138 6.11 -1.91 -7.61
CA ASP A 138 6.21 -3.30 -8.04
C ASP A 138 5.00 -3.69 -8.89
N ASP A 139 5.19 -4.65 -9.80
CA ASP A 139 4.13 -5.14 -10.68
C ASP A 139 3.00 -5.80 -9.90
N HIS A 140 3.33 -6.46 -8.78
CA HIS A 140 2.39 -7.18 -7.96
C HIS A 140 2.19 -6.49 -6.61
N GLN A 141 1.06 -5.83 -6.45
CA GLN A 141 0.70 -5.14 -5.21
C GLN A 141 -0.11 -6.05 -4.28
N LEU A 142 0.14 -5.94 -2.99
CA LEU A 142 -0.53 -6.71 -1.93
C LEU A 142 -1.41 -5.80 -1.09
N THR A 143 -2.52 -6.35 -0.57
CA THR A 143 -3.24 -5.71 0.54
C THR A 143 -2.40 -5.77 1.81
N MET A 144 -2.71 -4.95 2.81
CA MET A 144 -2.02 -5.00 4.11
C MET A 144 -2.13 -6.39 4.75
N ALA A 145 -3.27 -7.05 4.63
CA ALA A 145 -3.46 -8.41 5.15
C ALA A 145 -2.53 -9.42 4.46
N GLN A 146 -2.48 -9.39 3.12
CA GLN A 146 -1.58 -10.26 2.36
C GLN A 146 -0.11 -10.00 2.70
N TRP A 147 0.24 -8.75 2.86
CA TRP A 147 1.57 -8.33 3.25
C TRP A 147 1.98 -8.90 4.63
N VAL A 148 1.10 -8.80 5.65
CA VAL A 148 1.32 -9.43 6.95
C VAL A 148 1.49 -10.95 6.82
N GLN A 149 0.65 -11.61 6.01
CA GLN A 149 0.72 -13.05 5.79
C GLN A 149 2.03 -13.48 5.10
N VAL A 150 2.52 -12.72 4.13
CA VAL A 150 3.78 -13.03 3.44
C VAL A 150 4.97 -12.91 4.41
N ILE A 151 5.00 -11.87 5.24
CA ILE A 151 6.05 -11.71 6.26
C ILE A 151 5.98 -12.85 7.28
N ALA A 152 4.79 -13.18 7.78
CA ALA A 152 4.62 -14.29 8.72
C ALA A 152 5.12 -15.62 8.13
N ARG A 153 4.77 -15.89 6.87
CA ARG A 153 5.25 -17.08 6.15
C ARG A 153 6.77 -17.10 6.00
N ALA A 154 7.40 -15.98 5.68
CA ALA A 154 8.86 -15.86 5.58
C ALA A 154 9.57 -16.16 6.91
N MET A 155 8.88 -15.99 8.04
CA MET A 155 9.35 -16.29 9.39
C MET A 155 8.88 -17.68 9.88
N ASN A 156 8.34 -18.55 9.02
CA ASN A 156 7.74 -19.84 9.38
C ASN A 156 6.69 -19.72 10.50
N SER A 157 5.89 -18.66 10.46
CA SER A 157 4.89 -18.30 11.46
C SER A 157 3.53 -18.04 10.81
N THR A 158 2.51 -17.89 11.64
CA THR A 158 1.18 -17.42 11.25
C THR A 158 0.81 -16.22 12.09
N MET A 159 -0.02 -15.33 11.54
CA MET A 159 -0.52 -14.16 12.24
C MET A 159 -2.03 -14.04 11.98
N GLU A 160 -2.81 -14.10 13.04
CA GLU A 160 -4.24 -13.84 12.95
C GLU A 160 -4.49 -12.34 12.76
N ILE A 161 -5.35 -11.99 11.80
CA ILE A 161 -5.72 -10.59 11.54
C ILE A 161 -7.02 -10.28 12.25
N ILE A 162 -6.97 -9.36 13.18
CA ILE A 162 -8.14 -8.85 13.90
C ILE A 162 -8.61 -7.55 13.23
N SER A 163 -9.81 -7.59 12.67
CA SER A 163 -10.42 -6.46 11.97
C SER A 163 -11.01 -5.46 12.95
N ILE A 164 -10.54 -4.23 12.89
CA ILE A 164 -11.04 -3.12 13.72
C ILE A 164 -11.35 -1.93 12.80
N PRO A 165 -12.42 -1.16 13.04
CA PRO A 165 -12.66 0.08 12.29
C PRO A 165 -11.44 1.00 12.32
N VAL A 166 -11.14 1.63 11.18
CA VAL A 166 -9.89 2.40 11.00
C VAL A 166 -9.67 3.50 12.05
N GLU A 167 -10.76 4.06 12.57
CA GLU A 167 -10.73 5.11 13.60
C GLU A 167 -10.04 4.62 14.89
N TYR A 168 -10.20 3.34 15.21
CA TYR A 168 -9.70 2.70 16.44
C TYR A 168 -8.45 1.85 16.22
N ALA A 169 -8.08 1.56 14.98
CA ALA A 169 -6.92 0.72 14.64
C ALA A 169 -5.58 1.48 14.82
N THR A 170 -5.43 2.20 15.94
CA THR A 170 -4.25 3.02 16.23
C THR A 170 -2.94 2.25 16.27
N PRO A 171 -2.88 0.98 16.77
CA PRO A 171 -1.64 0.22 16.78
C PRO A 171 -1.05 -0.12 15.40
N SER A 172 -1.87 0.01 14.34
CA SER A 172 -1.46 -0.29 12.96
C SER A 172 -0.96 0.93 12.19
N ARG A 173 -1.05 2.12 12.74
CA ARG A 173 -0.78 3.37 11.98
C ARG A 173 0.67 3.50 11.51
N ASP A 174 1.61 2.94 12.24
CA ASP A 174 3.02 2.93 11.83
C ASP A 174 3.24 2.10 10.55
N MET A 175 2.42 1.07 10.35
CA MET A 175 2.42 0.26 9.12
C MET A 175 1.72 0.97 7.95
N MET A 176 0.89 1.97 8.22
CA MET A 176 0.12 2.76 7.25
C MET A 176 0.73 4.12 6.95
N ILE A 177 1.94 4.41 7.41
CA ILE A 177 2.59 5.73 7.28
C ILE A 177 1.75 6.83 7.93
N GLY A 178 1.17 6.55 9.08
CA GLY A 178 0.36 7.50 9.84
C GLY A 178 -1.01 7.85 9.22
N ARG A 179 -1.43 7.19 8.14
CA ARG A 179 -2.77 7.41 7.53
C ARG A 179 -3.87 7.00 8.51
N LYS A 180 -4.95 7.78 8.52
CA LYS A 180 -6.09 7.59 9.42
C LYS A 180 -7.36 7.12 8.70
N HIS A 181 -7.22 6.59 7.48
CA HIS A 181 -8.32 6.13 6.63
C HIS A 181 -7.90 4.91 5.82
N SER A 182 -8.86 4.14 5.36
CA SER A 182 -8.64 2.88 4.61
C SER A 182 -8.75 3.05 3.09
N ASN A 183 -8.85 4.27 2.56
CA ASN A 183 -8.85 4.48 1.13
C ASN A 183 -7.56 3.90 0.50
N HIS A 184 -7.69 3.29 -0.66
CA HIS A 184 -6.53 2.76 -1.38
C HIS A 184 -5.58 3.89 -1.80
N LEU A 185 -4.29 3.57 -1.84
CA LEU A 185 -3.26 4.31 -2.54
C LEU A 185 -2.64 3.35 -3.56
N HIS A 186 -3.32 3.16 -4.68
CA HIS A 186 -2.93 2.19 -5.69
C HIS A 186 -2.60 2.90 -7.00
N TYR A 187 -1.31 3.02 -7.29
CA TYR A 187 -0.79 3.68 -8.48
C TYR A 187 -1.13 2.91 -9.75
N ASP A 188 -1.46 3.63 -10.80
CA ASP A 188 -1.34 3.13 -12.16
C ASP A 188 0.14 3.22 -12.58
N THR A 189 0.77 2.09 -12.80
CA THR A 189 2.16 1.98 -13.25
C THR A 189 2.26 1.62 -14.73
N TYR A 190 1.14 1.71 -15.46
CA TYR A 190 1.08 1.31 -16.87
C TYR A 190 2.07 2.08 -17.75
N ALA A 191 2.20 3.40 -17.56
CA ALA A 191 3.12 4.22 -18.34
C ALA A 191 4.57 3.76 -18.16
N MET A 192 5.01 3.54 -16.92
CA MET A 192 6.35 3.02 -16.64
C MET A 192 6.61 1.66 -17.31
N ARG A 193 5.65 0.75 -17.24
CA ARG A 193 5.78 -0.58 -17.85
C ARG A 193 5.77 -0.53 -19.37
N SER A 194 4.85 0.22 -19.98
CA SER A 194 4.67 0.24 -21.44
C SER A 194 5.72 1.09 -22.15
N GLU A 195 6.16 2.20 -21.55
CA GLU A 195 7.10 3.13 -22.18
C GLU A 195 8.56 2.79 -21.87
N LEU A 196 8.87 2.36 -20.65
CA LEU A 196 10.23 2.02 -20.22
C LEU A 196 10.55 0.52 -20.31
N GLY A 197 9.53 -0.33 -20.51
CA GLY A 197 9.70 -1.79 -20.49
C GLY A 197 9.92 -2.36 -19.09
N TYR A 198 9.51 -1.63 -18.06
CA TYR A 198 9.72 -2.04 -16.67
C TYR A 198 9.02 -3.37 -16.36
N LYS A 199 9.73 -4.22 -15.63
CA LYS A 199 9.25 -5.43 -14.96
C LYS A 199 10.02 -5.62 -13.67
N ASP A 200 9.37 -6.18 -12.66
CA ASP A 200 10.05 -6.55 -11.42
C ASP A 200 11.20 -7.53 -11.72
N LYS A 201 12.43 -7.17 -11.37
CA LYS A 201 13.58 -8.07 -11.36
C LYS A 201 13.47 -9.08 -10.23
N ILE A 202 12.99 -8.63 -9.10
CA ILE A 202 12.81 -9.42 -7.89
C ILE A 202 11.31 -9.55 -7.64
N PRO A 203 10.74 -10.77 -7.78
CA PRO A 203 9.32 -10.98 -7.50
C PRO A 203 8.96 -10.63 -6.05
N VAL A 204 7.73 -10.16 -5.83
CA VAL A 204 7.28 -9.63 -4.53
C VAL A 204 7.51 -10.59 -3.35
N LEU A 205 7.27 -11.89 -3.51
CA LEU A 205 7.49 -12.87 -2.44
C LEU A 205 8.98 -13.00 -2.08
N GLU A 206 9.85 -12.99 -3.08
CA GLU A 206 11.29 -13.01 -2.87
C GLU A 206 11.78 -11.70 -2.23
N ALA A 207 11.26 -10.56 -2.65
CA ALA A 207 11.57 -9.25 -2.09
C ALA A 207 11.23 -9.19 -0.59
N PHE A 208 10.09 -9.75 -0.18
CA PHE A 208 9.73 -9.85 1.24
C PHE A 208 10.63 -10.81 2.01
N ASN A 209 10.98 -11.97 1.44
CA ASN A 209 11.94 -12.89 2.07
C ASN A 209 13.27 -12.18 2.36
N ARG A 210 13.85 -11.52 1.36
CA ARG A 210 15.10 -10.74 1.53
C ARG A 210 14.96 -9.62 2.55
N THR A 211 13.81 -8.96 2.60
CA THR A 211 13.54 -7.91 3.58
C THR A 211 13.49 -8.47 5.00
N VAL A 212 12.82 -9.59 5.20
CA VAL A 212 12.75 -10.27 6.51
C VAL A 212 14.13 -10.76 6.94
N GLU A 213 14.88 -11.44 6.06
CA GLU A 213 16.23 -11.92 6.33
C GLU A 213 17.15 -10.76 6.74
N TRP A 214 17.03 -9.63 6.06
CA TRP A 214 17.80 -8.45 6.41
C TRP A 214 17.44 -7.92 7.81
N TYR A 215 16.16 -7.84 8.15
CA TYR A 215 15.73 -7.41 9.49
C TYR A 215 16.15 -8.38 10.60
N MET A 216 16.14 -9.68 10.32
CA MET A 216 16.62 -10.68 11.29
C MET A 216 18.10 -10.47 11.61
N SER A 217 18.89 -10.03 10.64
CA SER A 217 20.33 -9.76 10.79
C SER A 217 20.64 -8.33 11.24
N ASN A 218 19.73 -7.38 10.98
CA ASN A 218 19.92 -5.94 11.20
C ASN A 218 18.65 -5.33 11.82
N PRO A 219 18.26 -5.72 13.04
CA PRO A 219 17.08 -5.16 13.68
C PRO A 219 17.26 -3.64 13.86
N PRO A 220 16.23 -2.83 13.60
CA PRO A 220 16.30 -1.39 13.85
C PRO A 220 16.60 -1.10 15.32
N SER A 221 17.48 -0.15 15.56
CA SER A 221 17.72 0.35 16.91
C SER A 221 16.50 1.13 17.39
N LEU A 222 15.81 0.60 18.39
CA LEU A 222 14.69 1.28 19.01
C LEU A 222 15.23 2.19 20.13
N ASN A 223 14.81 3.44 20.15
CA ASN A 223 15.05 4.32 21.29
C ASN A 223 13.95 4.11 22.35
N LYS A 224 14.19 4.62 23.57
CA LYS A 224 13.23 4.46 24.69
C LYS A 224 11.81 4.92 24.37
N ALA A 225 11.65 5.99 23.59
CA ALA A 225 10.34 6.49 23.18
C ALA A 225 9.63 5.50 22.24
N THR A 226 10.35 4.92 21.27
CA THR A 226 9.81 3.92 20.33
C THR A 226 9.46 2.63 21.09
N GLU A 227 10.28 2.19 22.05
CA GLU A 227 9.98 1.02 22.89
C GLU A 227 8.73 1.25 23.75
N SER A 228 8.61 2.43 24.35
CA SER A 228 7.42 2.82 25.13
C SER A 228 6.16 2.85 24.27
N ASN A 229 6.25 3.41 23.06
CA ASN A 229 5.14 3.42 22.10
C ASN A 229 4.74 2.01 21.69
N LEU A 230 5.69 1.12 21.44
CA LEU A 230 5.40 -0.27 21.08
C LEU A 230 4.70 -1.01 22.24
N ALA A 231 5.14 -0.84 23.46
CA ALA A 231 4.48 -1.41 24.64
C ALA A 231 3.04 -0.90 24.80
N GLN A 232 2.82 0.39 24.52
CA GLN A 232 1.47 0.96 24.51
C GLN A 232 0.63 0.40 23.38
N HIS A 233 1.18 0.24 22.16
CA HIS A 233 0.49 -0.37 21.05
C HIS A 233 0.06 -1.81 21.36
N TYR A 234 0.91 -2.61 22.00
CA TYR A 234 0.55 -3.96 22.42
C TYR A 234 -0.57 -3.99 23.46
N ASN A 235 -0.51 -3.12 24.45
CA ASN A 235 -1.58 -2.99 25.43
C ASN A 235 -2.92 -2.58 24.79
N ASP A 236 -2.89 -1.69 23.82
CA ASP A 236 -4.09 -1.27 23.10
C ASP A 236 -4.60 -2.35 22.13
N GLU A 237 -3.71 -3.09 21.46
CA GLU A 237 -4.08 -4.29 20.70
C GLU A 237 -4.82 -5.31 21.57
N ASP A 238 -4.30 -5.62 22.76
CA ASP A 238 -4.90 -6.59 23.66
C ASP A 238 -6.33 -6.18 24.11
N LYS A 239 -6.55 -4.89 24.38
CA LYS A 239 -7.88 -4.36 24.68
C LYS A 239 -8.82 -4.47 23.48
N LEU A 240 -8.35 -4.10 22.28
CA LEU A 240 -9.15 -4.15 21.05
C LEU A 240 -9.51 -5.59 20.68
N ILE A 241 -8.58 -6.52 20.81
CA ILE A 241 -8.82 -7.96 20.58
C ILE A 241 -9.89 -8.48 21.53
N LYS A 242 -9.81 -8.15 22.81
CA LYS A 242 -10.83 -8.55 23.80
C LYS A 242 -12.22 -8.05 23.43
N ILE A 243 -12.34 -6.76 23.10
CA ILE A 243 -13.61 -6.16 22.68
C ILE A 243 -14.13 -6.84 21.40
N ASN A 244 -13.26 -7.09 20.42
CA ASN A 244 -13.64 -7.74 19.16
C ASN A 244 -14.21 -9.14 19.39
N VAL A 245 -13.61 -9.94 20.27
CA VAL A 245 -14.13 -11.27 20.66
C VAL A 245 -15.55 -11.15 21.25
N GLU A 246 -15.77 -10.20 22.14
CA GLU A 246 -17.10 -9.96 22.72
C GLU A 246 -18.15 -9.55 21.67
N ILE A 247 -17.74 -8.74 20.68
CA ILE A 247 -18.60 -8.33 19.57
C ILE A 247 -18.96 -9.53 18.69
N ILE A 248 -17.97 -10.37 18.31
CA ILE A 248 -18.20 -11.57 17.50
C ILE A 248 -19.18 -12.52 18.20
N GLN A 249 -18.99 -12.77 19.50
CA GLN A 249 -19.92 -13.60 20.28
C GLN A 249 -21.36 -13.05 20.29
N LYS A 250 -21.52 -11.72 20.19
CA LYS A 250 -22.85 -11.11 20.02
C LYS A 250 -23.41 -11.34 18.63
N TYR A 251 -22.59 -11.21 17.58
CA TYR A 251 -23.02 -11.49 16.20
C TYR A 251 -23.43 -12.94 16.00
N GLU A 252 -22.71 -13.90 16.58
CA GLU A 252 -23.05 -15.34 16.51
C GLU A 252 -24.43 -15.67 17.09
N LYS A 253 -24.91 -14.85 18.03
CA LYS A 253 -26.26 -15.01 18.64
C LYS A 253 -27.37 -14.41 17.78
N LEU A 254 -27.04 -13.68 16.72
CA LEU A 254 -28.03 -13.08 15.83
C LEU A 254 -28.52 -14.12 14.82
N SER A 255 -29.84 -14.25 14.71
CA SER A 255 -30.48 -15.03 13.63
C SER A 255 -30.52 -14.13 12.37
N LEU A 256 -29.45 -14.16 11.58
CA LEU A 256 -29.37 -13.39 10.33
C LEU A 256 -29.97 -14.22 9.17
N ALA A 257 -30.73 -13.57 8.29
CA ALA A 257 -31.27 -14.22 7.10
C ALA A 257 -30.10 -14.59 6.14
N ASN A 258 -30.10 -15.85 5.71
CA ASN A 258 -29.21 -16.29 4.65
C ASN A 258 -29.70 -15.74 3.29
N ALA A 259 -29.03 -14.73 2.77
CA ALA A 259 -29.28 -14.25 1.40
C ALA A 259 -28.71 -15.26 0.40
N VAL A 260 -29.58 -15.99 -0.28
CA VAL A 260 -29.15 -16.86 -1.40
C VAL A 260 -29.08 -16.00 -2.66
N PHE A 261 -27.86 -15.80 -3.17
CA PHE A 261 -27.70 -15.16 -4.48
C PHE A 261 -28.30 -16.04 -5.57
N LYS A 262 -29.33 -15.52 -6.28
CA LYS A 262 -29.88 -16.17 -7.48
C LYS A 262 -29.37 -15.43 -8.70
N HIS A 263 -28.61 -16.12 -9.53
CA HIS A 263 -28.15 -15.54 -10.79
C HIS A 263 -29.35 -15.21 -11.69
N ALA A 264 -29.35 -14.01 -12.28
CA ALA A 264 -30.49 -13.51 -13.07
C ALA A 264 -30.66 -14.23 -14.42
N TYR A 265 -29.58 -14.81 -14.94
CA TYR A 265 -29.58 -15.46 -16.24
C TYR A 265 -29.73 -16.97 -16.10
N ALA A 266 -30.48 -17.59 -17.03
CA ALA A 266 -30.47 -19.03 -17.20
C ALA A 266 -29.08 -19.50 -17.69
N HIS A 267 -28.63 -20.65 -17.19
CA HIS A 267 -27.36 -21.27 -17.60
C HIS A 267 -27.66 -22.67 -18.17
N PRO A 268 -28.15 -22.77 -19.41
CA PRO A 268 -28.42 -24.06 -20.05
C PRO A 268 -27.10 -24.84 -20.20
N LYS A 269 -27.13 -26.13 -19.92
CA LYS A 269 -25.95 -27.01 -19.98
C LYS A 269 -25.71 -27.61 -21.36
N LYS A 270 -26.70 -27.59 -22.22
CA LYS A 270 -26.62 -28.16 -23.56
C LYS A 270 -27.17 -27.16 -24.58
N PRO A 271 -26.68 -27.20 -25.84
CA PRO A 271 -27.29 -26.45 -26.91
C PRO A 271 -28.77 -26.81 -27.07
N GLY A 272 -29.64 -25.83 -27.16
CA GLY A 272 -31.09 -26.01 -27.28
C GLY A 272 -31.88 -26.05 -25.98
N ASP A 273 -31.21 -26.10 -24.81
CA ASP A 273 -31.90 -25.95 -23.52
C ASP A 273 -32.44 -24.53 -23.39
N THR A 274 -33.71 -24.39 -23.04
CA THR A 274 -34.36 -23.10 -22.76
C THR A 274 -34.37 -22.73 -21.26
N LYS A 275 -34.00 -23.69 -20.43
CA LYS A 275 -33.97 -23.54 -18.97
C LYS A 275 -32.69 -24.11 -18.39
N ASP A 276 -32.24 -23.51 -17.30
CA ASP A 276 -31.10 -24.03 -16.53
C ASP A 276 -31.54 -25.14 -15.54
N HIS A 277 -30.55 -25.69 -14.81
CA HIS A 277 -30.79 -26.72 -13.76
C HIS A 277 -31.64 -26.25 -12.58
N LEU A 278 -31.92 -24.97 -12.46
CA LEU A 278 -32.81 -24.36 -11.47
C LEU A 278 -34.18 -24.02 -12.06
N GLY A 279 -34.45 -24.37 -13.33
CA GLY A 279 -35.73 -24.14 -14.01
C GLY A 279 -36.01 -22.70 -14.44
N ARG A 280 -34.95 -21.87 -14.50
CA ARG A 280 -35.02 -20.46 -14.89
C ARG A 280 -34.92 -20.30 -16.40
#